data_138d1f9c440e14136fcd15fe97894597
#
_entry.id   138d1f9c440e14136fcd15fe97894597
#
_cell.length_a   1.000
_cell.length_b   1.000
_cell.length_c   1.000
_cell.angle_alpha   90.00
_cell.angle_beta   90.00
_cell.angle_gamma   90.00
#
_symmetry.space_group_name_H-M   'P 1'
#
loop_
_entity.id
_entity.type
_entity.pdbx_description
1 polymer ?
#
loop_
_entity_poly.entity_id
_entity_poly.type
_entity_poly.pdbx_seq_one_letter_code
_entity_poly.pdbx_strand_id
1 'polypeptide(L)'
;MEFRKSFHEELEQLRLQVEFMGVRVDENLERMRQVLSDGDERLAAAALRADDDIDAMNVSLTERCYDVLARENPVASDLRFVVSVLRILSELERVGDLALRVVELNPQRHLWAQSDSTYQLLVSMSDNAIEAYRSALRAWSAQDLTLATELAARLHTMDVHYEHLMAQLLRLRGDDAVAIATNTLIAGRSLERIADHAAIIGARLRYLLTGDPDHLSAEVR
;
A
#
# COMPACT_ATOMS: atom_id res chain seq x y z
N MET A 1 -22.12 -0.62 32.46
CA MET A 1 -22.65 -0.53 31.09
C MET A 1 -22.03 0.64 30.32
N GLU A 2 -21.82 1.78 30.93
CA GLU A 2 -21.22 3.00 30.37
C GLU A 2 -19.77 2.82 29.93
N PHE A 3 -18.94 2.17 30.75
CA PHE A 3 -17.52 1.90 30.46
C PHE A 3 -17.31 1.07 29.17
N ARG A 4 -18.13 0.05 28.97
CA ARG A 4 -18.04 -0.82 27.79
C ARG A 4 -18.50 -0.09 26.50
N LYS A 5 -19.41 0.86 26.64
CA LYS A 5 -19.86 1.71 25.52
C LYS A 5 -18.73 2.65 25.09
N SER A 6 -18.07 3.31 26.04
CA SER A 6 -16.92 4.17 25.77
C SER A 6 -15.78 3.44 25.07
N PHE A 7 -15.48 2.21 25.48
CA PHE A 7 -14.46 1.39 24.85
C PHE A 7 -14.77 1.03 23.38
N HIS A 8 -16.02 0.64 23.08
CA HIS A 8 -16.43 0.38 21.69
C HIS A 8 -16.38 1.64 20.81
N GLU A 9 -16.74 2.80 21.37
CA GLU A 9 -16.59 4.08 20.70
C GLU A 9 -15.12 4.39 20.40
N GLU A 10 -14.20 4.03 21.28
CA GLU A 10 -12.75 4.19 21.07
C GLU A 10 -12.23 3.29 19.94
N LEU A 11 -12.65 2.02 19.89
CA LEU A 11 -12.30 1.12 18.79
C LEU A 11 -12.83 1.60 17.44
N GLU A 12 -14.07 2.12 17.42
CA GLU A 12 -14.65 2.67 16.19
C GLU A 12 -13.92 3.94 15.72
N GLN A 13 -13.51 4.81 16.66
CA GLN A 13 -12.68 5.96 16.34
C GLN A 13 -11.32 5.53 15.76
N LEU A 14 -10.71 4.48 16.31
CA LEU A 14 -9.47 3.94 15.80
C LEU A 14 -9.64 3.41 14.36
N ARG A 15 -10.75 2.71 14.09
CA ARG A 15 -11.10 2.21 12.75
C ARG A 15 -11.18 3.35 11.71
N LEU A 16 -11.89 4.42 12.06
CA LEU A 16 -12.06 5.59 11.19
C LEU A 16 -10.72 6.32 10.95
N GLN A 17 -9.85 6.38 11.95
CA GLN A 17 -8.53 7.01 11.80
C GLN A 17 -7.60 6.19 10.90
N VAL A 18 -7.67 4.86 10.97
CA VAL A 18 -6.96 3.98 10.01
C VAL A 18 -7.46 4.22 8.58
N GLU A 19 -8.77 4.33 8.40
CA GLU A 19 -9.37 4.66 7.10
C GLU A 19 -8.89 6.02 6.59
N PHE A 20 -8.84 7.03 7.46
CA PHE A 20 -8.34 8.36 7.10
C PHE A 20 -6.87 8.32 6.68
N MET A 21 -6.02 7.60 7.41
CA MET A 21 -4.62 7.37 6.99
C MET A 21 -4.57 6.69 5.62
N GLY A 22 -5.42 5.68 5.38
CA GLY A 22 -5.51 5.00 4.09
C GLY A 22 -5.87 5.94 2.94
N VAL A 23 -6.77 6.90 3.16
CA VAL A 23 -7.10 7.94 2.17
C VAL A 23 -5.90 8.84 1.88
N ARG A 24 -5.11 9.22 2.90
CA ARG A 24 -3.88 10.02 2.70
C ARG A 24 -2.84 9.28 1.86
N VAL A 25 -2.70 7.97 2.08
CA VAL A 25 -1.83 7.12 1.25
C VAL A 25 -2.36 7.03 -0.18
N ASP A 26 -3.68 6.89 -0.42
CA ASP A 26 -4.28 6.90 -1.77
C ASP A 26 -4.01 8.21 -2.52
N GLU A 27 -4.14 9.34 -1.84
CA GLU A 27 -3.79 10.64 -2.42
C GLU A 27 -2.30 10.69 -2.84
N ASN A 28 -1.42 10.07 -2.05
CA ASN A 28 0.02 10.05 -2.35
C ASN A 28 0.34 9.09 -3.50
N LEU A 29 -0.35 7.96 -3.60
CA LEU A 29 -0.29 7.06 -4.75
C LEU A 29 -0.74 7.75 -6.05
N GLU A 30 -1.78 8.57 -5.98
CA GLU A 30 -2.23 9.34 -7.15
C GLU A 30 -1.21 10.40 -7.59
N ARG A 31 -0.52 11.07 -6.63
CA ARG A 31 0.61 11.96 -6.93
C ARG A 31 1.75 11.19 -7.59
N MET A 32 2.12 10.01 -7.05
CA MET A 32 3.13 9.14 -7.66
C MET A 32 2.78 8.81 -9.11
N ARG A 33 1.53 8.42 -9.40
CA ARG A 33 1.06 8.10 -10.74
C ARG A 33 1.23 9.27 -11.70
N GLN A 34 0.87 10.48 -11.27
CA GLN A 34 1.01 11.69 -12.06
C GLN A 34 2.49 12.06 -12.27
N VAL A 35 3.33 11.93 -11.25
CA VAL A 35 4.78 12.13 -11.36
C VAL A 35 5.39 11.14 -12.35
N LEU A 36 4.99 9.87 -12.31
CA LEU A 36 5.43 8.85 -13.25
C LEU A 36 5.03 9.22 -14.69
N SER A 37 3.79 9.72 -14.90
CA SER A 37 3.27 10.08 -16.22
C SER A 37 3.87 11.37 -16.76
N ASP A 38 3.88 12.43 -15.97
CA ASP A 38 4.11 13.79 -16.45
C ASP A 38 5.47 14.36 -16.04
N GLY A 39 6.08 13.81 -14.96
CA GLY A 39 7.33 14.29 -14.41
C GLY A 39 7.18 15.60 -13.62
N ASP A 40 5.98 15.91 -13.09
CA ASP A 40 5.72 17.16 -12.38
C ASP A 40 6.50 17.24 -11.06
N GLU A 41 7.52 18.11 -11.03
CA GLU A 41 8.37 18.33 -9.85
C GLU A 41 7.59 18.91 -8.65
N ARG A 42 6.52 19.66 -8.89
CA ARG A 42 5.68 20.21 -7.81
C ARG A 42 4.91 19.09 -7.12
N LEU A 43 4.38 18.15 -7.90
CA LEU A 43 3.72 16.97 -7.36
C LEU A 43 4.71 16.05 -6.65
N ALA A 44 5.92 15.88 -7.18
CA ALA A 44 6.97 15.14 -6.51
C ALA A 44 7.30 15.76 -5.14
N ALA A 45 7.51 17.06 -5.06
CA ALA A 45 7.74 17.76 -3.81
C ALA A 45 6.52 17.71 -2.85
N ALA A 46 5.30 17.66 -3.38
CA ALA A 46 4.09 17.52 -2.58
C ALA A 46 3.95 16.10 -2.02
N ALA A 47 4.35 15.07 -2.78
CA ALA A 47 4.35 13.69 -2.33
C ALA A 47 5.32 13.48 -1.14
N LEU A 48 6.54 14.02 -1.24
CA LEU A 48 7.54 13.98 -0.16
C LEU A 48 7.00 14.60 1.14
N ARG A 49 6.37 15.79 1.07
CA ARG A 49 5.80 16.41 2.27
C ARG A 49 4.59 15.67 2.84
N ALA A 50 3.79 15.06 1.99
CA ALA A 50 2.61 14.30 2.45
C ALA A 50 2.99 13.01 3.19
N ASP A 51 4.16 12.48 2.92
CA ASP A 51 4.69 11.29 3.59
C ASP A 51 5.06 11.57 5.05
N ASP A 52 5.65 12.73 5.35
CA ASP A 52 5.90 13.16 6.73
C ASP A 52 4.61 13.14 7.57
N ASP A 53 3.46 13.51 6.97
CA ASP A 53 2.15 13.47 7.63
C ASP A 53 1.67 12.01 7.83
N ILE A 54 1.90 11.13 6.86
CA ILE A 54 1.55 9.71 6.94
C ILE A 54 2.35 9.03 8.05
N ASP A 55 3.65 9.30 8.14
CA ASP A 55 4.53 8.80 9.19
C ASP A 55 4.08 9.25 10.57
N ALA A 56 3.78 10.54 10.72
CA ALA A 56 3.28 11.09 11.97
C ALA A 56 1.95 10.43 12.40
N MET A 57 1.06 10.15 11.44
CA MET A 57 -0.18 9.43 11.70
C MET A 57 0.10 7.98 12.12
N ASN A 58 1.01 7.27 11.45
CA ASN A 58 1.40 5.90 11.81
C ASN A 58 1.90 5.82 13.26
N VAL A 59 2.80 6.71 13.67
CA VAL A 59 3.31 6.79 15.04
C VAL A 59 2.18 7.04 16.03
N SER A 60 1.37 8.07 15.81
CA SER A 60 0.28 8.44 16.72
C SER A 60 -0.78 7.33 16.88
N LEU A 61 -1.16 6.67 15.78
CA LEU A 61 -2.14 5.59 15.82
C LEU A 61 -1.56 4.32 16.47
N THR A 62 -0.28 4.05 16.27
CA THR A 62 0.44 2.95 16.93
C THR A 62 0.49 3.16 18.45
N GLU A 63 0.85 4.36 18.91
CA GLU A 63 0.81 4.71 20.33
C GLU A 63 -0.59 4.54 20.92
N ARG A 64 -1.61 4.99 20.21
CA ARG A 64 -3.00 4.81 20.63
C ARG A 64 -3.40 3.34 20.75
N CYS A 65 -2.95 2.47 19.85
CA CYS A 65 -3.16 1.02 19.97
C CYS A 65 -2.51 0.46 21.25
N TYR A 66 -1.29 0.87 21.56
CA TYR A 66 -0.61 0.45 22.81
C TYR A 66 -1.34 0.96 24.05
N ASP A 67 -1.84 2.17 24.05
CA ASP A 67 -2.66 2.72 25.13
C ASP A 67 -3.93 1.92 25.35
N VAL A 68 -4.63 1.54 24.28
CA VAL A 68 -5.82 0.68 24.34
C VAL A 68 -5.47 -0.69 24.94
N LEU A 69 -4.39 -1.32 24.47
CA LEU A 69 -3.94 -2.61 25.00
C LEU A 69 -3.59 -2.55 26.50
N ALA A 70 -2.92 -1.46 26.91
CA ALA A 70 -2.46 -1.31 28.30
C ALA A 70 -3.61 -1.01 29.29
N ARG A 71 -4.60 -0.19 28.87
CA ARG A 71 -5.66 0.29 29.78
C ARG A 71 -6.89 -0.59 29.79
N GLU A 72 -7.30 -1.08 28.62
CA GLU A 72 -8.60 -1.74 28.46
C GLU A 72 -8.51 -3.27 28.55
N ASN A 73 -7.28 -3.83 28.45
CA ASN A 73 -7.03 -5.27 28.47
C ASN A 73 -7.99 -6.06 27.54
N PRO A 74 -8.06 -5.69 26.24
CA PRO A 74 -9.03 -6.27 25.33
C PRO A 74 -8.86 -7.78 25.16
N VAL A 75 -9.95 -8.49 24.91
CA VAL A 75 -9.95 -9.95 24.74
C VAL A 75 -10.65 -10.38 23.45
N ALA A 76 -10.34 -11.57 22.97
CA ALA A 76 -10.97 -12.19 21.81
C ALA A 76 -11.03 -11.26 20.58
N SER A 77 -12.23 -10.86 20.14
CA SER A 77 -12.44 -10.02 18.95
C SER A 77 -11.80 -8.64 19.07
N ASP A 78 -11.86 -8.04 20.26
CA ASP A 78 -11.35 -6.69 20.48
C ASP A 78 -9.82 -6.67 20.44
N LEU A 79 -9.17 -7.68 21.06
CA LEU A 79 -7.73 -7.87 20.93
C LEU A 79 -7.32 -8.14 19.49
N ARG A 80 -8.06 -9.00 18.77
CA ARG A 80 -7.80 -9.29 17.37
C ARG A 80 -7.90 -8.04 16.51
N PHE A 81 -8.88 -7.16 16.80
CA PHE A 81 -9.03 -5.88 16.12
C PHE A 81 -7.78 -4.99 16.32
N VAL A 82 -7.38 -4.71 17.57
CA VAL A 82 -6.25 -3.81 17.84
C VAL A 82 -4.93 -4.34 17.23
N VAL A 83 -4.68 -5.66 17.33
CA VAL A 83 -3.49 -6.28 16.71
C VAL A 83 -3.57 -6.21 15.19
N SER A 84 -4.76 -6.36 14.59
CA SER A 84 -4.94 -6.20 13.14
C SER A 84 -4.72 -4.77 12.68
N VAL A 85 -5.16 -3.78 13.46
CA VAL A 85 -4.91 -2.36 13.21
C VAL A 85 -3.41 -2.08 13.20
N LEU A 86 -2.66 -2.51 14.22
CA LEU A 86 -1.19 -2.34 14.27
C LEU A 86 -0.51 -2.87 13.00
N ARG A 87 -0.96 -4.02 12.52
CA ARG A 87 -0.41 -4.60 11.30
C ARG A 87 -0.78 -3.79 10.06
N ILE A 88 -2.05 -3.38 9.93
CA ILE A 88 -2.53 -2.59 8.80
C ILE A 88 -1.83 -1.24 8.75
N LEU A 89 -1.61 -0.56 9.88
CA LEU A 89 -0.86 0.69 9.94
C LEU A 89 0.54 0.54 9.34
N SER A 90 1.25 -0.54 9.68
CA SER A 90 2.56 -0.86 9.10
C SER A 90 2.49 -1.12 7.58
N GLU A 91 1.42 -1.74 7.09
CA GLU A 91 1.26 -1.95 5.64
C GLU A 91 0.94 -0.64 4.91
N LEU A 92 0.14 0.25 5.50
CA LEU A 92 -0.17 1.58 4.95
C LEU A 92 1.08 2.45 4.82
N GLU A 93 1.92 2.50 5.85
CA GLU A 93 3.19 3.24 5.83
C GLU A 93 4.11 2.68 4.73
N ARG A 94 4.27 1.35 4.63
CA ARG A 94 5.09 0.74 3.59
C ARG A 94 4.60 1.03 2.17
N VAL A 95 3.29 1.14 1.97
CA VAL A 95 2.74 1.57 0.68
C VAL A 95 3.13 3.01 0.38
N GLY A 96 3.10 3.92 1.37
CA GLY A 96 3.59 5.29 1.27
C GLY A 96 5.06 5.34 0.85
N ASP A 97 5.94 4.66 1.59
CA ASP A 97 7.37 4.54 1.31
C ASP A 97 7.68 4.07 -0.11
N LEU A 98 6.95 3.04 -0.58
CA LEU A 98 7.14 2.50 -1.91
C LEU A 98 6.68 3.46 -3.00
N ALA A 99 5.62 4.23 -2.76
CA ALA A 99 5.18 5.30 -3.64
C ALA A 99 6.24 6.41 -3.75
N LEU A 100 6.82 6.82 -2.60
CA LEU A 100 7.93 7.79 -2.59
C LEU A 100 9.13 7.30 -3.35
N ARG A 101 9.50 6.04 -3.22
CA ARG A 101 10.64 5.48 -3.95
C ARG A 101 10.48 5.60 -5.47
N VAL A 102 9.25 5.50 -5.99
CA VAL A 102 8.97 5.76 -7.40
C VAL A 102 9.08 7.26 -7.72
N VAL A 103 8.57 8.12 -6.84
CA VAL A 103 8.65 9.59 -6.99
C VAL A 103 10.10 10.08 -7.00
N GLU A 104 10.95 9.53 -6.15
CA GLU A 104 12.39 9.87 -6.06
C GLU A 104 13.17 9.58 -7.34
N LEU A 105 12.66 8.70 -8.20
CA LEU A 105 13.25 8.42 -9.51
C LEU A 105 12.89 9.48 -10.58
N ASN A 106 12.05 10.47 -10.26
CA ASN A 106 11.61 11.50 -11.22
C ASN A 106 12.77 12.24 -11.94
N PRO A 107 13.90 12.57 -11.31
CA PRO A 107 15.04 13.19 -12.04
C PRO A 107 15.60 12.31 -13.17
N GLN A 108 15.43 10.99 -13.08
CA GLN A 108 15.85 10.02 -14.09
C GLN A 108 14.72 9.61 -15.03
N ARG A 109 13.55 10.25 -14.97
CA ARG A 109 12.37 9.93 -15.80
C ARG A 109 12.68 9.89 -17.30
N HIS A 110 13.59 10.75 -17.77
CA HIS A 110 14.03 10.75 -19.15
C HIS A 110 14.59 9.40 -19.63
N LEU A 111 15.10 8.56 -18.71
CA LEU A 111 15.55 7.20 -19.02
C LEU A 111 14.38 6.27 -19.34
N TRP A 112 13.26 6.39 -18.65
CA TRP A 112 12.07 5.57 -18.92
C TRP A 112 11.47 5.86 -20.28
N ALA A 113 11.42 7.15 -20.66
CA ALA A 113 10.88 7.60 -21.94
C ALA A 113 11.68 7.10 -23.16
N GLN A 114 12.91 6.61 -22.97
CA GLN A 114 13.73 6.04 -24.06
C GLN A 114 13.24 4.64 -24.49
N SER A 115 12.45 3.94 -23.68
CA SER A 115 11.89 2.64 -24.01
C SER A 115 10.39 2.65 -23.82
N ASP A 116 9.66 2.92 -24.89
CA ASP A 116 8.20 3.07 -24.87
C ASP A 116 7.51 1.80 -24.31
N SER A 117 7.98 0.62 -24.67
CA SER A 117 7.39 -0.63 -24.19
C SER A 117 7.54 -0.86 -22.68
N THR A 118 8.68 -0.51 -22.08
CA THR A 118 8.92 -0.62 -20.65
C THR A 118 8.18 0.47 -19.88
N TYR A 119 8.10 1.66 -20.46
CA TYR A 119 7.34 2.77 -19.88
C TYR A 119 5.84 2.45 -19.78
N GLN A 120 5.22 1.94 -20.87
CA GLN A 120 3.81 1.54 -20.87
C GLN A 120 3.52 0.44 -19.86
N LEU A 121 4.46 -0.50 -19.64
CA LEU A 121 4.34 -1.49 -18.59
C LEU A 121 4.35 -0.86 -17.19
N LEU A 122 5.25 0.10 -16.92
CA LEU A 122 5.27 0.83 -15.64
C LEU A 122 3.95 1.56 -15.38
N VAL A 123 3.40 2.24 -16.40
CA VAL A 123 2.10 2.92 -16.28
C VAL A 123 1.00 1.91 -15.93
N SER A 124 0.93 0.78 -16.66
CA SER A 124 -0.05 -0.27 -16.39
C SER A 124 0.11 -0.89 -15.00
N MET A 125 1.35 -1.09 -14.54
CA MET A 125 1.63 -1.58 -13.19
C MET A 125 1.20 -0.57 -12.13
N SER A 126 1.42 0.74 -12.37
CA SER A 126 0.98 1.81 -11.48
C SER A 126 -0.55 1.79 -11.30
N ASP A 127 -1.30 1.73 -12.40
CA ASP A 127 -2.76 1.66 -12.36
C ASP A 127 -3.26 0.41 -11.60
N ASN A 128 -2.63 -0.75 -11.84
CA ASN A 128 -2.97 -1.99 -11.14
C ASN A 128 -2.65 -1.94 -9.64
N ALA A 129 -1.50 -1.38 -9.26
CA ALA A 129 -1.10 -1.23 -7.86
C ALA A 129 -2.08 -0.34 -7.09
N ILE A 130 -2.45 0.81 -7.68
CA ILE A 130 -3.41 1.74 -7.10
C ILE A 130 -4.80 1.09 -6.97
N GLU A 131 -5.27 0.38 -7.99
CA GLU A 131 -6.58 -0.28 -7.93
C GLU A 131 -6.59 -1.42 -6.91
N ALA A 132 -5.50 -2.18 -6.75
CA ALA A 132 -5.36 -3.18 -5.69
C ALA A 132 -5.45 -2.51 -4.30
N TYR A 133 -4.73 -1.42 -4.10
CA TYR A 133 -4.75 -0.65 -2.86
C TYR A 133 -6.15 -0.10 -2.54
N ARG A 134 -6.79 0.56 -3.52
CA ARG A 134 -8.17 1.09 -3.37
C ARG A 134 -9.17 -0.01 -3.06
N SER A 135 -8.99 -1.20 -3.62
CA SER A 135 -9.84 -2.36 -3.32
C SER A 135 -9.65 -2.82 -1.87
N ALA A 136 -8.41 -2.82 -1.35
CA ALA A 136 -8.13 -3.13 0.05
C ALA A 136 -8.76 -2.09 0.99
N LEU A 137 -8.66 -0.80 0.66
CA LEU A 137 -9.26 0.27 1.44
C LEU A 137 -10.79 0.20 1.45
N ARG A 138 -11.42 -0.08 0.29
CA ARG A 138 -12.88 -0.31 0.22
C ARG A 138 -13.32 -1.50 1.06
N ALA A 139 -12.56 -2.60 1.02
CA ALA A 139 -12.86 -3.77 1.85
C ALA A 139 -12.78 -3.44 3.34
N TRP A 140 -11.75 -2.68 3.75
CA TRP A 140 -11.60 -2.20 5.13
C TRP A 140 -12.76 -1.30 5.57
N SER A 141 -13.12 -0.28 4.79
CA SER A 141 -14.22 0.64 5.10
C SER A 141 -15.56 -0.08 5.21
N ALA A 142 -15.83 -1.00 4.29
CA ALA A 142 -17.08 -1.76 4.27
C ALA A 142 -17.10 -2.94 5.26
N GLN A 143 -15.95 -3.32 5.84
CA GLN A 143 -15.79 -4.56 6.63
C GLN A 143 -16.33 -5.78 5.88
N ASP A 144 -16.02 -5.87 4.58
CA ASP A 144 -16.59 -6.84 3.67
C ASP A 144 -15.60 -7.97 3.36
N LEU A 145 -15.99 -9.20 3.77
CA LEU A 145 -15.19 -10.41 3.57
C LEU A 145 -15.04 -10.77 2.08
N THR A 146 -16.07 -10.51 1.27
CA THR A 146 -16.06 -10.82 -0.17
C THR A 146 -15.06 -9.95 -0.89
N LEU A 147 -15.12 -8.63 -0.67
CA LEU A 147 -14.16 -7.68 -1.23
C LEU A 147 -12.71 -8.01 -0.81
N ALA A 148 -12.51 -8.38 0.46
CA ALA A 148 -11.19 -8.78 0.97
C ALA A 148 -10.67 -10.08 0.33
N THR A 149 -11.56 -10.98 -0.08
CA THR A 149 -11.20 -12.25 -0.72
C THR A 149 -10.83 -12.06 -2.20
N GLU A 150 -11.52 -11.17 -2.90
CA GLU A 150 -11.26 -10.86 -4.32
C GLU A 150 -9.90 -10.22 -4.58
N LEU A 151 -9.28 -9.60 -3.56
CA LEU A 151 -7.96 -8.99 -3.68
C LEU A 151 -6.87 -9.97 -4.13
N ALA A 152 -6.93 -11.22 -3.67
CA ALA A 152 -5.94 -12.24 -4.03
C ALA A 152 -5.91 -12.53 -5.55
N ALA A 153 -7.04 -12.41 -6.25
CA ALA A 153 -7.12 -12.63 -7.69
C ALA A 153 -6.44 -11.51 -8.50
N ARG A 154 -6.33 -10.31 -7.94
CA ARG A 154 -5.72 -9.15 -8.61
C ARG A 154 -4.19 -9.22 -8.65
N LEU A 155 -3.56 -9.94 -7.73
CA LEU A 155 -2.10 -10.11 -7.69
C LEU A 155 -1.57 -10.79 -8.95
N HIS A 156 -2.30 -11.76 -9.50
CA HIS A 156 -1.85 -12.48 -10.69
C HIS A 156 -1.61 -11.55 -11.91
N THR A 157 -2.42 -10.52 -12.07
CA THR A 157 -2.21 -9.53 -13.15
C THR A 157 -0.91 -8.74 -12.94
N MET A 158 -0.58 -8.41 -11.70
CA MET A 158 0.66 -7.72 -11.35
C MET A 158 1.88 -8.60 -11.62
N ASP A 159 1.82 -9.88 -11.22
CA ASP A 159 2.90 -10.86 -11.47
C ASP A 159 3.21 -10.96 -12.98
N VAL A 160 2.18 -11.06 -13.83
CA VAL A 160 2.34 -11.12 -15.29
C VAL A 160 2.98 -9.86 -15.85
N HIS A 161 2.57 -8.67 -15.37
CA HIS A 161 3.18 -7.42 -15.81
C HIS A 161 4.64 -7.32 -15.39
N TYR A 162 4.97 -7.75 -14.16
CA TYR A 162 6.35 -7.74 -13.67
C TYR A 162 7.24 -8.71 -14.46
N GLU A 163 6.76 -9.93 -14.76
CA GLU A 163 7.49 -10.87 -15.62
C GLU A 163 7.75 -10.30 -17.01
N HIS A 164 6.75 -9.64 -17.62
CA HIS A 164 6.92 -8.98 -18.91
C HIS A 164 7.92 -7.84 -18.83
N LEU A 165 7.89 -7.03 -17.77
CA LEU A 165 8.86 -5.96 -17.55
C LEU A 165 10.27 -6.53 -17.49
N MET A 166 10.51 -7.57 -16.70
CA MET A 166 11.81 -8.23 -16.60
C MET A 166 12.30 -8.76 -17.95
N ALA A 167 11.41 -9.39 -18.73
CA ALA A 167 11.75 -9.88 -20.07
C ALA A 167 12.15 -8.76 -21.04
N GLN A 168 11.52 -7.58 -20.94
CA GLN A 168 11.88 -6.40 -21.75
C GLN A 168 13.22 -5.80 -21.31
N LEU A 169 13.46 -5.66 -19.99
CA LEU A 169 14.71 -5.12 -19.44
C LEU A 169 15.94 -5.94 -19.90
N LEU A 170 15.83 -7.27 -19.92
CA LEU A 170 16.92 -8.16 -20.38
C LEU A 170 17.25 -8.02 -21.87
N ARG A 171 16.35 -7.42 -22.66
CA ARG A 171 16.53 -7.17 -24.10
C ARG A 171 17.12 -5.80 -24.43
N LEU A 172 17.21 -4.90 -23.47
CA LEU A 172 17.75 -3.56 -23.67
C LEU A 172 19.19 -3.64 -24.19
N ARG A 173 19.53 -2.71 -25.11
CA ARG A 173 20.86 -2.56 -25.71
C ARG A 173 21.18 -1.06 -25.81
N GLY A 174 22.47 -0.74 -25.91
CA GLY A 174 22.96 0.63 -26.00
C GLY A 174 23.66 1.07 -24.72
N ASP A 175 24.25 2.25 -24.76
CA ASP A 175 25.10 2.77 -23.68
C ASP A 175 24.30 3.03 -22.38
N ASP A 176 23.04 3.44 -22.51
CA ASP A 176 22.16 3.72 -21.36
C ASP A 176 21.38 2.49 -20.87
N ALA A 177 21.53 1.31 -21.48
CA ALA A 177 20.73 0.12 -21.19
C ALA A 177 20.74 -0.26 -19.71
N VAL A 178 21.90 -0.17 -19.03
CA VAL A 178 22.03 -0.48 -17.61
C VAL A 178 21.30 0.53 -16.75
N ALA A 179 21.43 1.82 -17.07
CA ALA A 179 20.76 2.89 -16.32
C ALA A 179 19.23 2.80 -16.45
N ILE A 180 18.74 2.58 -17.69
CA ILE A 180 17.31 2.36 -17.97
C ILE A 180 16.82 1.14 -17.19
N ALA A 181 17.52 0.00 -17.30
CA ALA A 181 17.13 -1.24 -16.66
C ALA A 181 17.05 -1.07 -15.13
N THR A 182 18.05 -0.45 -14.52
CA THR A 182 18.13 -0.27 -13.06
C THR A 182 16.98 0.60 -12.54
N ASN A 183 16.76 1.77 -13.14
CA ASN A 183 15.71 2.69 -12.72
C ASN A 183 14.31 2.09 -12.93
N THR A 184 14.09 1.45 -14.08
CA THR A 184 12.81 0.80 -14.40
C THR A 184 12.54 -0.38 -13.47
N LEU A 185 13.56 -1.16 -13.14
CA LEU A 185 13.44 -2.28 -12.19
C LEU A 185 13.05 -1.81 -10.80
N ILE A 186 13.68 -0.73 -10.29
CA ILE A 186 13.35 -0.18 -8.97
C ILE A 186 11.89 0.29 -8.94
N ALA A 187 11.44 1.03 -9.96
CA ALA A 187 10.06 1.47 -10.07
C ALA A 187 9.10 0.28 -10.16
N GLY A 188 9.33 -0.66 -11.06
CA GLY A 188 8.49 -1.84 -11.25
C GLY A 188 8.39 -2.70 -10.00
N ARG A 189 9.51 -2.92 -9.29
CA ARG A 189 9.51 -3.67 -8.02
C ARG A 189 8.75 -2.94 -6.93
N SER A 190 8.85 -1.62 -6.86
CA SER A 190 8.07 -0.83 -5.89
C SER A 190 6.57 -0.95 -6.15
N LEU A 191 6.14 -0.86 -7.41
CA LEU A 191 4.73 -0.99 -7.81
C LEU A 191 4.18 -2.39 -7.52
N GLU A 192 4.94 -3.44 -7.80
CA GLU A 192 4.58 -4.81 -7.47
C GLU A 192 4.38 -4.98 -5.96
N ARG A 193 5.31 -4.47 -5.15
CA ARG A 193 5.21 -4.54 -3.70
C ARG A 193 4.03 -3.74 -3.12
N ILE A 194 3.63 -2.63 -3.73
CA ILE A 194 2.41 -1.92 -3.32
C ILE A 194 1.19 -2.86 -3.43
N ALA A 195 1.08 -3.63 -4.52
CA ALA A 195 0.00 -4.60 -4.67
C ALA A 195 0.09 -5.74 -3.64
N ASP A 196 1.29 -6.23 -3.33
CA ASP A 196 1.52 -7.23 -2.28
C ASP A 196 1.02 -6.72 -0.92
N HIS A 197 1.39 -5.49 -0.53
CA HIS A 197 0.96 -4.89 0.74
C HIS A 197 -0.56 -4.68 0.79
N ALA A 198 -1.18 -4.30 -0.33
CA ALA A 198 -2.64 -4.25 -0.43
C ALA A 198 -3.30 -5.61 -0.17
N ALA A 199 -2.72 -6.69 -0.69
CA ALA A 199 -3.23 -8.05 -0.44
C ALA A 199 -3.04 -8.49 1.01
N ILE A 200 -1.94 -8.08 1.68
CA ILE A 200 -1.74 -8.33 3.11
C ILE A 200 -2.82 -7.63 3.94
N ILE A 201 -3.18 -6.38 3.60
CA ILE A 201 -4.30 -5.67 4.25
C ILE A 201 -5.59 -6.50 4.11
N GLY A 202 -5.89 -7.02 2.91
CA GLY A 202 -7.05 -7.89 2.68
C GLY A 202 -7.00 -9.19 3.48
N ALA A 203 -5.85 -9.84 3.56
CA ALA A 203 -5.65 -11.05 4.36
C ALA A 203 -5.87 -10.78 5.86
N ARG A 204 -5.35 -9.66 6.36
CA ARG A 204 -5.54 -9.23 7.75
C ARG A 204 -6.99 -8.91 8.06
N LEU A 205 -7.71 -8.27 7.13
CA LEU A 205 -9.15 -8.03 7.29
C LEU A 205 -9.94 -9.34 7.33
N ARG A 206 -9.64 -10.31 6.46
CA ARG A 206 -10.28 -11.64 6.51
C ARG A 206 -10.07 -12.32 7.87
N TYR A 207 -8.82 -12.30 8.38
CA TYR A 207 -8.54 -12.81 9.71
C TYR A 207 -9.32 -12.07 10.80
N LEU A 208 -9.40 -10.75 10.72
CA LEU A 208 -10.16 -9.94 11.66
C LEU A 208 -11.63 -10.38 11.71
N LEU A 209 -12.25 -10.54 10.55
CA LEU A 209 -13.68 -10.84 10.43
C LEU A 209 -14.03 -12.30 10.80
N THR A 210 -13.16 -13.24 10.45
CA THR A 210 -13.45 -14.68 10.62
C THR A 210 -12.79 -15.29 11.85
N GLY A 211 -11.64 -14.76 12.28
CA GLY A 211 -10.79 -15.35 13.30
C GLY A 211 -9.98 -16.56 12.81
N ASP A 212 -10.03 -16.88 11.51
CA ASP A 212 -9.33 -18.01 10.92
C ASP A 212 -7.86 -17.67 10.65
N PRO A 213 -6.89 -18.32 11.34
CA PRO A 213 -5.46 -18.05 11.20
C PRO A 213 -4.91 -18.43 9.81
N ASP A 214 -5.58 -19.26 9.02
CA ASP A 214 -5.14 -19.64 7.68
C ASP A 214 -5.04 -18.43 6.75
N HIS A 215 -5.84 -17.38 7.02
CA HIS A 215 -5.75 -16.12 6.27
C HIS A 215 -4.42 -15.39 6.46
N LEU A 216 -3.68 -15.63 7.56
CA LEU A 216 -2.40 -14.99 7.84
C LEU A 216 -1.25 -15.57 6.99
N SER A 217 -1.43 -16.72 6.35
CA SER A 217 -0.41 -17.34 5.49
C SER A 217 0.01 -16.44 4.32
N ALA A 218 -0.86 -15.54 3.86
CA ALA A 218 -0.57 -14.57 2.81
C ALA A 218 0.45 -13.48 3.24
N GLU A 219 0.69 -13.31 4.54
CA GLU A 219 1.65 -12.32 5.07
C GLU A 219 3.11 -12.79 5.00
N VAL A 220 3.34 -14.05 4.67
CA VAL A 220 4.67 -14.71 4.70
C VAL A 220 5.31 -14.75 3.31
N ARG A 221 4.82 -13.99 2.33
CA ARG A 221 5.37 -13.93 0.96
C ARG A 221 6.51 -12.93 0.80
#